data_af36063961c0eaa3c0a37d26b07aaf77
#
_entry.id   af36063961c0eaa3c0a37d26b07aaf77
#
_cell.length_a   1.000
_cell.length_b   1.000
_cell.length_c   1.000
_cell.angle_alpha   90.00
_cell.angle_beta   90.00
_cell.angle_gamma   90.00
#
_symmetry.space_group_name_H-M   'P 1'
#
loop_
_entity.id
_entity.type
_entity.pdbx_description
1 polymer ?
#
loop_
_entity_poly.entity_id
_entity_poly.type
_entity_poly.pdbx_seq_one_letter_code
_entity_poly.pdbx_strand_id
1 'polypeptide(L)'
;MKNIRNFSIIAHIDHGKSTLADRFIQYCGGLDLREMSTQVLDSMDIEKERGITIKAQTAALNYKARDGQVYQLNLIDTPGHVDFSYEVSRSLSACEGALLVVDASQGVEAQTVANCYTAIDLGVEVVPVLNKIDLPAADPERVEQEIEDIIGIDAVGAVQCSAKSGIGVEDVLEEIVAKIPAPAGDENAPLQAVIVDSWFDNYVGVVMLIRVKNGTIKLKDKVRFMSTKAETQVEQLGVFTPKSVQKQELKAGEVGFLITGVKELGQAKVGDTVPLIANPASEPLPGFQEVQSQVFAGLYPVESHDYEALRDALEKLQLNDASLKFEPEVSQALGFGFRCGFLGLLHLEIVQERLEREFDMDLITTAPTVVYEVVLKNGEKIEVENPSKLPDIGSIETILEPIITATILVPQEYVGNVMTLCNQKRGVQVNMQYMGRQVMLTYDLPMNEVVMDFFDKLKSTSRGYASLDYHFKEFQPSDLIKLDIMVNGEKVDALSLIVHRQSAVHRGRELASKMRELIPRQMFDIAVQAAIGSQIIARENVKALRKNVLAKCYGGDITRKKKLLEKQKAGKRRMKQVGNVEIPQSAFLAILQVSDK
;
A
#
# COMPACT_ATOMS: atom_id res chain seq x y z
N MET A 1 -12.37 10.30 -32.45
CA MET A 1 -12.35 10.83 -31.05
C MET A 1 -13.74 11.11 -30.46
N LYS A 2 -14.71 11.65 -31.18
CA LYS A 2 -16.02 12.04 -30.57
C LYS A 2 -16.76 10.92 -29.83
N ASN A 3 -16.61 9.69 -30.28
CA ASN A 3 -17.26 8.52 -29.68
C ASN A 3 -16.33 7.73 -28.74
N ILE A 4 -15.26 8.32 -28.23
CA ILE A 4 -14.39 7.72 -27.22
C ILE A 4 -14.70 8.35 -25.86
N ARG A 5 -14.74 7.52 -24.80
CA ARG A 5 -14.82 7.95 -23.41
C ARG A 5 -13.78 7.20 -22.60
N ASN A 6 -12.82 7.94 -22.02
CA ASN A 6 -11.83 7.37 -21.12
C ASN A 6 -12.23 7.75 -19.70
N PHE A 7 -12.45 6.76 -18.89
CA PHE A 7 -12.94 6.98 -17.53
C PHE A 7 -12.36 5.96 -16.56
N SER A 8 -12.34 6.36 -15.32
CA SER A 8 -11.98 5.51 -14.20
C SER A 8 -13.16 5.36 -13.24
N ILE A 9 -13.09 4.36 -12.34
CA ILE A 9 -14.03 4.21 -11.23
C ILE A 9 -13.27 4.49 -9.94
N ILE A 10 -13.66 5.53 -9.23
CA ILE A 10 -13.16 5.88 -7.91
C ILE A 10 -14.22 5.52 -6.87
N ALA A 11 -13.82 4.80 -5.84
CA ALA A 11 -14.72 4.32 -4.79
C ALA A 11 -13.93 3.99 -3.53
N HIS A 12 -14.60 4.02 -2.39
CA HIS A 12 -14.07 3.40 -1.18
C HIS A 12 -14.06 1.87 -1.30
N ILE A 13 -13.25 1.21 -0.47
CA ILE A 13 -13.21 -0.25 -0.37
C ILE A 13 -14.63 -0.77 -0.08
N ASP A 14 -15.02 -1.86 -0.73
CA ASP A 14 -16.34 -2.50 -0.61
C ASP A 14 -17.54 -1.68 -1.13
N HIS A 15 -17.37 -0.51 -1.73
CA HIS A 15 -18.49 0.23 -2.38
C HIS A 15 -18.94 -0.39 -3.71
N GLY A 16 -18.25 -1.45 -4.18
CA GLY A 16 -18.67 -2.26 -5.33
C GLY A 16 -18.06 -1.87 -6.66
N LYS A 17 -16.88 -1.23 -6.65
CA LYS A 17 -16.09 -0.82 -7.82
C LYS A 17 -15.89 -1.98 -8.82
N SER A 18 -15.22 -3.07 -8.40
CA SER A 18 -14.90 -4.22 -9.27
C SER A 18 -16.16 -4.93 -9.75
N THR A 19 -17.23 -5.00 -8.91
CA THR A 19 -18.52 -5.56 -9.31
C THR A 19 -19.19 -4.71 -10.40
N LEU A 20 -19.09 -3.39 -10.33
CA LEU A 20 -19.64 -2.50 -11.36
C LEU A 20 -18.84 -2.61 -12.67
N ALA A 21 -17.51 -2.69 -12.58
CA ALA A 21 -16.65 -2.94 -13.73
C ALA A 21 -17.00 -4.25 -14.44
N ASP A 22 -17.22 -5.34 -13.71
CA ASP A 22 -17.69 -6.63 -14.24
C ASP A 22 -19.02 -6.49 -15.00
N ARG A 23 -19.96 -5.68 -14.46
CA ARG A 23 -21.23 -5.42 -15.14
C ARG A 23 -21.07 -4.66 -16.44
N PHE A 24 -20.16 -3.69 -16.49
CA PHE A 24 -19.87 -2.99 -17.75
C PHE A 24 -19.30 -3.95 -18.80
N ILE A 25 -18.34 -4.80 -18.42
CA ILE A 25 -17.76 -5.82 -19.30
C ILE A 25 -18.86 -6.76 -19.80
N GLN A 26 -19.72 -7.25 -18.92
CA GLN A 26 -20.83 -8.11 -19.26
C GLN A 26 -21.83 -7.44 -20.21
N TYR A 27 -22.26 -6.23 -19.90
CA TYR A 27 -23.27 -5.49 -20.66
C TYR A 27 -22.78 -5.13 -22.07
N CYS A 28 -21.50 -4.76 -22.18
CA CYS A 28 -20.88 -4.44 -23.47
C CYS A 28 -20.41 -5.66 -24.28
N GLY A 29 -20.62 -6.87 -23.76
CA GLY A 29 -20.24 -8.12 -24.45
C GLY A 29 -18.73 -8.33 -24.56
N GLY A 30 -17.95 -7.80 -23.60
CA GLY A 30 -16.49 -7.92 -23.58
C GLY A 30 -16.02 -9.36 -23.32
N LEU A 31 -16.83 -10.18 -22.67
CA LEU A 31 -16.61 -11.63 -22.45
C LEU A 31 -17.91 -12.42 -22.61
N ASP A 32 -17.80 -13.68 -23.05
CA ASP A 32 -18.91 -14.59 -23.06
C ASP A 32 -19.35 -14.94 -21.62
N LEU A 33 -20.67 -15.14 -21.40
CA LEU A 33 -21.24 -15.48 -20.07
C LEU A 33 -20.57 -16.70 -19.41
N ARG A 34 -19.99 -17.62 -20.20
CA ARG A 34 -19.27 -18.80 -19.70
C ARG A 34 -17.84 -18.48 -19.23
N GLU A 35 -17.26 -17.38 -19.70
CA GLU A 35 -15.91 -16.92 -19.36
C GLU A 35 -15.92 -15.87 -18.23
N MET A 36 -17.11 -15.35 -17.88
CA MET A 36 -17.28 -14.41 -16.77
C MET A 36 -16.98 -15.10 -15.44
N SER A 37 -15.91 -14.66 -14.79
CA SER A 37 -15.65 -14.93 -13.37
C SER A 37 -16.03 -13.70 -12.54
N THR A 38 -16.07 -13.84 -11.24
CA THR A 38 -16.17 -12.67 -10.34
C THR A 38 -14.85 -11.90 -10.39
N GLN A 39 -14.92 -10.57 -10.44
CA GLN A 39 -13.75 -9.67 -10.45
C GLN A 39 -12.80 -9.98 -11.63
N VAL A 40 -13.35 -9.85 -12.84
CA VAL A 40 -12.63 -10.17 -14.10
C VAL A 40 -11.36 -9.35 -14.28
N LEU A 41 -11.37 -8.09 -13.85
CA LEU A 41 -10.21 -7.20 -13.92
C LEU A 41 -9.20 -7.45 -12.80
N ASP A 42 -9.60 -8.00 -11.66
CA ASP A 42 -8.69 -8.37 -10.59
C ASP A 42 -7.94 -9.65 -11.00
N SER A 43 -6.73 -9.50 -11.50
CA SER A 43 -5.96 -10.60 -12.10
C SER A 43 -5.21 -11.46 -11.08
N MET A 44 -4.93 -10.93 -9.89
CA MET A 44 -4.21 -11.61 -8.83
C MET A 44 -5.16 -12.33 -7.88
N ASP A 45 -4.78 -13.51 -7.40
CA ASP A 45 -5.56 -14.24 -6.40
C ASP A 45 -5.71 -13.43 -5.09
N ILE A 46 -4.66 -12.68 -4.71
CA ILE A 46 -4.67 -11.79 -3.54
C ILE A 46 -5.72 -10.69 -3.67
N GLU A 47 -5.90 -10.09 -4.87
CA GLU A 47 -6.94 -9.09 -5.13
C GLU A 47 -8.33 -9.66 -4.86
N LYS A 48 -8.60 -10.87 -5.36
CA LYS A 48 -9.89 -11.56 -5.21
C LYS A 48 -10.17 -11.97 -3.77
N GLU A 49 -9.15 -12.47 -3.06
CA GLU A 49 -9.27 -12.90 -1.67
C GLU A 49 -9.49 -11.71 -0.72
N ARG A 50 -8.80 -10.61 -0.95
CA ARG A 50 -8.90 -9.39 -0.12
C ARG A 50 -10.02 -8.45 -0.55
N GLY A 51 -10.61 -8.65 -1.74
CA GLY A 51 -11.65 -7.78 -2.31
C GLY A 51 -11.16 -6.38 -2.66
N ILE A 52 -9.87 -6.22 -2.95
CA ILE A 52 -9.24 -4.94 -3.28
C ILE A 52 -8.53 -5.02 -4.62
N THR A 53 -8.58 -3.96 -5.42
CA THR A 53 -7.74 -3.82 -6.59
C THR A 53 -6.37 -3.31 -6.16
N ILE A 54 -5.31 -4.02 -6.54
CA ILE A 54 -3.92 -3.67 -6.24
C ILE A 54 -3.30 -2.97 -7.44
N LYS A 55 -3.51 -3.52 -8.64
CA LYS A 55 -2.93 -3.00 -9.87
C LYS A 55 -4.00 -2.48 -10.82
N ALA A 56 -3.78 -1.30 -11.39
CA ALA A 56 -4.67 -0.74 -12.39
C ALA A 56 -4.77 -1.67 -13.61
N GLN A 57 -6.00 -1.94 -14.05
CA GLN A 57 -6.31 -2.74 -15.23
C GLN A 57 -7.13 -1.90 -16.19
N THR A 58 -7.11 -2.25 -17.48
CA THR A 58 -7.86 -1.51 -18.49
C THR A 58 -8.75 -2.43 -19.31
N ALA A 59 -9.94 -1.92 -19.69
CA ALA A 59 -10.83 -2.59 -20.60
C ALA A 59 -11.40 -1.60 -21.62
N ALA A 60 -11.18 -1.88 -22.91
CA ALA A 60 -11.80 -1.15 -24.01
C ALA A 60 -13.09 -1.88 -24.41
N LEU A 61 -14.22 -1.24 -24.18
CA LEU A 61 -15.56 -1.79 -24.36
C LEU A 61 -16.28 -1.05 -25.48
N ASN A 62 -17.06 -1.74 -26.28
CA ASN A 62 -17.92 -1.14 -27.28
C ASN A 62 -19.37 -1.11 -26.77
N TYR A 63 -19.88 0.07 -26.55
CA TYR A 63 -21.24 0.31 -26.07
C TYR A 63 -22.11 0.94 -27.15
N LYS A 64 -23.25 0.31 -27.45
CA LYS A 64 -24.27 0.91 -28.31
C LYS A 64 -25.25 1.70 -27.46
N ALA A 65 -25.09 3.02 -27.49
CA ALA A 65 -25.92 3.94 -26.71
C ALA A 65 -27.35 4.08 -27.27
N ARG A 66 -28.24 4.64 -26.45
CA ARG A 66 -29.65 4.90 -26.80
C ARG A 66 -29.82 5.86 -27.98
N ASP A 67 -28.81 6.71 -28.26
CA ASP A 67 -28.76 7.57 -29.42
C ASP A 67 -28.49 6.80 -30.75
N GLY A 68 -28.26 5.49 -30.66
CA GLY A 68 -27.97 4.58 -31.76
C GLY A 68 -26.52 4.55 -32.21
N GLN A 69 -25.65 5.38 -31.65
CA GLN A 69 -24.23 5.37 -31.96
C GLN A 69 -23.47 4.33 -31.11
N VAL A 70 -22.33 3.92 -31.63
CA VAL A 70 -21.40 3.03 -30.88
C VAL A 70 -20.28 3.88 -30.30
N TYR A 71 -20.11 3.77 -28.99
CA TYR A 71 -19.05 4.43 -28.24
C TYR A 71 -18.00 3.42 -27.81
N GLN A 72 -16.72 3.82 -27.91
CA GLN A 72 -15.61 3.09 -27.31
C GLN A 72 -15.42 3.63 -25.90
N LEU A 73 -15.71 2.80 -24.90
CA LEU A 73 -15.58 3.11 -23.50
C LEU A 73 -14.27 2.47 -22.99
N ASN A 74 -13.28 3.28 -22.68
CA ASN A 74 -12.01 2.80 -22.12
C ASN A 74 -12.08 2.95 -20.59
N LEU A 75 -12.37 1.86 -19.91
CA LEU A 75 -12.35 1.78 -18.47
C LEU A 75 -10.90 1.59 -18.02
N ILE A 76 -10.44 2.41 -17.08
CA ILE A 76 -9.19 2.24 -16.36
C ILE A 76 -9.56 2.00 -14.90
N ASP A 77 -9.47 0.75 -14.44
CA ASP A 77 -9.77 0.40 -13.06
C ASP A 77 -8.63 0.83 -12.13
N THR A 78 -8.96 1.44 -11.00
CA THR A 78 -7.99 2.02 -10.08
C THR A 78 -8.06 1.36 -8.71
N PRO A 79 -6.92 1.24 -7.98
CA PRO A 79 -6.96 0.87 -6.57
C PRO A 79 -7.85 1.83 -5.76
N GLY A 80 -8.43 1.33 -4.66
CA GLY A 80 -9.26 2.16 -3.76
C GLY A 80 -8.55 2.57 -2.47
N HIS A 81 -7.38 2.01 -2.14
CA HIS A 81 -6.71 2.19 -0.86
C HIS A 81 -5.71 3.36 -0.89
N VAL A 82 -5.56 4.05 0.26
CA VAL A 82 -4.67 5.21 0.40
C VAL A 82 -3.21 4.93 0.03
N ASP A 83 -2.69 3.75 0.33
CA ASP A 83 -1.32 3.35 -0.02
C ASP A 83 -1.06 3.41 -1.53
N PHE A 84 -2.10 3.25 -2.35
CA PHE A 84 -2.04 3.28 -3.81
C PHE A 84 -2.54 4.58 -4.44
N SER A 85 -2.61 5.68 -3.68
CA SER A 85 -3.06 7.00 -4.15
C SER A 85 -2.30 7.48 -5.38
N TYR A 86 -1.04 7.11 -5.50
CA TYR A 86 -0.21 7.40 -6.67
C TYR A 86 -0.71 6.70 -7.94
N GLU A 87 -1.10 5.42 -7.85
CA GLU A 87 -1.66 4.69 -8.99
C GLU A 87 -3.03 5.26 -9.40
N VAL A 88 -3.82 5.71 -8.42
CA VAL A 88 -5.07 6.43 -8.66
C VAL A 88 -4.80 7.70 -9.47
N SER A 89 -3.86 8.53 -9.04
CA SER A 89 -3.50 9.77 -9.73
C SER A 89 -3.02 9.53 -11.17
N ARG A 90 -2.19 8.50 -11.40
CA ARG A 90 -1.72 8.11 -12.74
C ARG A 90 -2.87 7.68 -13.64
N SER A 91 -3.73 6.82 -13.13
CA SER A 91 -4.87 6.29 -13.88
C SER A 91 -5.86 7.41 -14.25
N LEU A 92 -6.15 8.30 -13.30
CA LEU A 92 -7.01 9.47 -13.54
C LEU A 92 -6.42 10.43 -14.58
N SER A 93 -5.10 10.62 -14.62
CA SER A 93 -4.46 11.48 -15.62
C SER A 93 -4.61 10.96 -17.05
N ALA A 94 -4.93 9.69 -17.22
CA ALA A 94 -5.22 9.07 -18.52
C ALA A 94 -6.72 9.15 -18.89
N CYS A 95 -7.56 9.71 -18.02
CA CYS A 95 -9.02 9.80 -18.19
C CYS A 95 -9.50 11.22 -18.40
N GLU A 96 -10.65 11.35 -19.03
CA GLU A 96 -11.43 12.59 -19.11
C GLU A 96 -12.55 12.61 -18.06
N GLY A 97 -12.92 11.45 -17.48
CA GLY A 97 -13.96 11.36 -16.47
C GLY A 97 -13.68 10.30 -15.42
N ALA A 98 -14.36 10.43 -14.29
CA ALA A 98 -14.35 9.45 -13.21
C ALA A 98 -15.76 9.22 -12.67
N LEU A 99 -16.14 7.96 -12.48
CA LEU A 99 -17.35 7.61 -11.77
C LEU A 99 -17.04 7.59 -10.27
N LEU A 100 -17.69 8.45 -9.50
CA LEU A 100 -17.64 8.47 -8.06
C LEU A 100 -18.69 7.52 -7.51
N VAL A 101 -18.30 6.28 -7.23
CA VAL A 101 -19.24 5.24 -6.76
C VAL A 101 -19.32 5.25 -5.24
N VAL A 102 -20.49 5.55 -4.73
CA VAL A 102 -20.79 5.62 -3.30
C VAL A 102 -21.85 4.57 -2.94
N ASP A 103 -21.62 3.82 -1.87
CA ASP A 103 -22.58 2.90 -1.31
C ASP A 103 -23.76 3.66 -0.70
N ALA A 104 -24.97 3.46 -1.24
CA ALA A 104 -26.18 4.14 -0.78
C ALA A 104 -26.57 3.81 0.68
N SER A 105 -25.98 2.79 1.28
CA SER A 105 -26.21 2.43 2.69
C SER A 105 -25.17 3.02 3.63
N GLN A 106 -23.90 3.08 3.22
CA GLN A 106 -22.78 3.58 4.04
C GLN A 106 -22.60 5.09 3.91
N GLY A 107 -22.68 5.63 2.69
CA GLY A 107 -22.46 7.04 2.40
C GLY A 107 -21.03 7.38 2.04
N VAL A 108 -20.65 8.64 2.22
CA VAL A 108 -19.32 9.18 1.87
C VAL A 108 -18.28 8.76 2.91
N GLU A 109 -17.13 8.31 2.45
CA GLU A 109 -15.98 7.87 3.25
C GLU A 109 -14.73 8.72 2.93
N ALA A 110 -13.72 8.75 3.81
CA ALA A 110 -12.55 9.63 3.64
C ALA A 110 -11.80 9.42 2.31
N GLN A 111 -11.64 8.17 1.87
CA GLN A 111 -11.00 7.84 0.59
C GLN A 111 -11.85 8.30 -0.61
N THR A 112 -13.19 8.31 -0.47
CA THR A 112 -14.09 8.88 -1.49
C THR A 112 -13.79 10.35 -1.70
N VAL A 113 -13.64 11.10 -0.60
CA VAL A 113 -13.31 12.54 -0.62
C VAL A 113 -11.94 12.78 -1.25
N ALA A 114 -10.92 12.07 -0.77
CA ALA A 114 -9.54 12.25 -1.24
C ALA A 114 -9.39 11.93 -2.75
N ASN A 115 -9.95 10.81 -3.20
CA ASN A 115 -9.90 10.43 -4.60
C ASN A 115 -10.69 11.38 -5.50
N CYS A 116 -11.82 11.92 -5.01
CA CYS A 116 -12.61 12.90 -5.73
C CYS A 116 -11.83 14.22 -5.91
N TYR A 117 -11.20 14.74 -4.86
CA TYR A 117 -10.35 15.92 -4.96
C TYR A 117 -9.17 15.70 -5.90
N THR A 118 -8.53 14.52 -5.85
CA THR A 118 -7.48 14.18 -6.82
C THR A 118 -8.00 14.25 -8.27
N ALA A 119 -9.21 13.77 -8.54
CA ALA A 119 -9.81 13.86 -9.86
C ALA A 119 -10.11 15.32 -10.26
N ILE A 120 -10.64 16.13 -9.36
CA ILE A 120 -10.93 17.56 -9.58
C ILE A 120 -9.63 18.35 -9.86
N ASP A 121 -8.59 18.12 -9.09
CA ASP A 121 -7.28 18.79 -9.26
C ASP A 121 -6.63 18.45 -10.60
N LEU A 122 -6.88 17.27 -11.13
CA LEU A 122 -6.45 16.83 -12.46
C LEU A 122 -7.37 17.34 -13.60
N GLY A 123 -8.46 18.04 -13.27
CA GLY A 123 -9.44 18.53 -14.24
C GLY A 123 -10.29 17.42 -14.88
N VAL A 124 -10.47 16.31 -14.19
CA VAL A 124 -11.28 15.16 -14.61
C VAL A 124 -12.74 15.40 -14.22
N GLU A 125 -13.68 15.18 -15.15
CA GLU A 125 -15.12 15.28 -14.88
C GLU A 125 -15.58 14.18 -13.94
N VAL A 126 -16.20 14.54 -12.81
CA VAL A 126 -16.66 13.58 -11.81
C VAL A 126 -18.17 13.34 -11.91
N VAL A 127 -18.56 12.09 -12.11
CA VAL A 127 -19.96 11.67 -12.21
C VAL A 127 -20.34 10.82 -11.01
N PRO A 128 -21.19 11.32 -10.09
CA PRO A 128 -21.64 10.56 -8.92
C PRO A 128 -22.59 9.42 -9.32
N VAL A 129 -22.37 8.26 -8.70
CA VAL A 129 -23.17 7.03 -8.88
C VAL A 129 -23.46 6.41 -7.52
N LEU A 130 -24.74 6.22 -7.20
CA LEU A 130 -25.17 5.60 -5.96
C LEU A 130 -25.38 4.10 -6.18
N ASN A 131 -24.52 3.31 -5.58
CA ASN A 131 -24.55 1.84 -5.72
C ASN A 131 -25.22 1.17 -4.53
N LYS A 132 -25.54 -0.11 -4.69
CA LYS A 132 -26.19 -0.98 -3.68
C LYS A 132 -27.57 -0.52 -3.25
N ILE A 133 -28.34 0.08 -4.16
CA ILE A 133 -29.73 0.51 -3.89
C ILE A 133 -30.67 -0.67 -3.56
N ASP A 134 -30.24 -1.91 -3.81
CA ASP A 134 -30.94 -3.13 -3.46
C ASP A 134 -30.91 -3.47 -1.96
N LEU A 135 -30.06 -2.81 -1.19
CA LEU A 135 -29.96 -3.04 0.25
C LEU A 135 -31.09 -2.36 1.01
N PRO A 136 -31.68 -3.03 2.04
CA PRO A 136 -32.76 -2.42 2.85
C PRO A 136 -32.36 -1.14 3.59
N ALA A 137 -31.04 -0.95 3.83
CA ALA A 137 -30.49 0.23 4.51
C ALA A 137 -30.08 1.34 3.53
N ALA A 138 -30.32 1.16 2.21
CA ALA A 138 -29.98 2.18 1.21
C ALA A 138 -30.86 3.42 1.39
N ASP A 139 -30.22 4.58 1.40
CA ASP A 139 -30.86 5.90 1.53
C ASP A 139 -30.21 6.86 0.53
N PRO A 140 -30.62 6.78 -0.76
CA PRO A 140 -30.02 7.60 -1.83
C PRO A 140 -30.09 9.10 -1.59
N GLU A 141 -31.24 9.61 -1.13
CA GLU A 141 -31.43 11.06 -0.89
C GLU A 141 -30.45 11.60 0.17
N ARG A 142 -30.23 10.81 1.24
CA ARG A 142 -29.24 11.14 2.27
C ARG A 142 -27.83 11.19 1.68
N VAL A 143 -27.47 10.21 0.83
CA VAL A 143 -26.10 10.12 0.29
C VAL A 143 -25.86 11.20 -0.78
N GLU A 144 -26.85 11.57 -1.58
CA GLU A 144 -26.80 12.76 -2.45
C GLU A 144 -26.44 14.00 -1.64
N GLN A 145 -27.14 14.24 -0.54
CA GLN A 145 -26.88 15.37 0.35
C GLN A 145 -25.47 15.30 1.00
N GLU A 146 -25.03 14.09 1.41
CA GLU A 146 -23.66 13.92 1.94
C GLU A 146 -22.57 14.24 0.90
N ILE A 147 -22.76 13.85 -0.36
CA ILE A 147 -21.84 14.19 -1.45
C ILE A 147 -21.74 15.70 -1.64
N GLU A 148 -22.87 16.40 -1.63
CA GLU A 148 -22.89 17.87 -1.75
C GLU A 148 -22.26 18.55 -0.54
N ASP A 149 -22.62 18.15 0.67
CA ASP A 149 -22.16 18.78 1.90
C ASP A 149 -20.67 18.52 2.19
N ILE A 150 -20.17 17.32 1.87
CA ILE A 150 -18.81 16.90 2.22
C ILE A 150 -17.82 17.18 1.09
N ILE A 151 -18.20 16.89 -0.15
CA ILE A 151 -17.31 17.01 -1.31
C ILE A 151 -17.52 18.33 -2.04
N GLY A 152 -18.76 18.83 -2.07
CA GLY A 152 -19.11 20.09 -2.74
C GLY A 152 -19.40 19.96 -4.23
N ILE A 153 -19.69 18.75 -4.73
CA ILE A 153 -20.12 18.51 -6.11
C ILE A 153 -21.63 18.31 -6.17
N ASP A 154 -22.26 18.71 -7.29
CA ASP A 154 -23.68 18.49 -7.52
C ASP A 154 -23.97 16.99 -7.67
N ALA A 155 -24.79 16.45 -6.78
CA ALA A 155 -25.21 15.06 -6.77
C ALA A 155 -26.72 14.87 -6.91
N VAL A 156 -27.49 15.97 -7.13
CA VAL A 156 -28.93 15.90 -7.32
C VAL A 156 -29.26 15.06 -8.54
N GLY A 157 -30.03 13.97 -8.32
CA GLY A 157 -30.39 13.03 -9.38
C GLY A 157 -29.23 12.17 -9.86
N ALA A 158 -28.25 11.91 -9.00
CA ALA A 158 -27.19 10.95 -9.26
C ALA A 158 -27.75 9.59 -9.68
N VAL A 159 -27.08 8.91 -10.62
CA VAL A 159 -27.57 7.63 -11.11
C VAL A 159 -27.55 6.59 -10.00
N GLN A 160 -28.68 5.96 -9.81
CA GLN A 160 -28.86 4.91 -8.82
C GLN A 160 -28.73 3.53 -9.47
N CYS A 161 -27.88 2.68 -8.92
CA CYS A 161 -27.66 1.35 -9.46
C CYS A 161 -27.44 0.29 -8.37
N SER A 162 -27.56 -0.96 -8.78
CA SER A 162 -27.06 -2.11 -8.02
C SER A 162 -26.18 -2.95 -8.93
N ALA A 163 -24.89 -2.83 -8.78
CA ALA A 163 -23.94 -3.66 -9.52
C ALA A 163 -24.19 -5.16 -9.30
N LYS A 164 -24.62 -5.56 -8.09
CA LYS A 164 -24.91 -6.95 -7.76
C LYS A 164 -26.12 -7.49 -8.54
N SER A 165 -27.23 -6.76 -8.61
CA SER A 165 -28.46 -7.21 -9.28
C SER A 165 -28.52 -6.80 -10.76
N GLY A 166 -27.68 -5.86 -11.21
CA GLY A 166 -27.67 -5.31 -12.57
C GLY A 166 -28.65 -4.16 -12.79
N ILE A 167 -29.39 -3.72 -11.76
CA ILE A 167 -30.35 -2.62 -11.86
C ILE A 167 -29.59 -1.30 -12.12
N GLY A 168 -30.07 -0.47 -13.05
CA GLY A 168 -29.53 0.86 -13.34
C GLY A 168 -28.16 0.88 -14.02
N VAL A 169 -27.55 -0.26 -14.35
CA VAL A 169 -26.22 -0.31 -14.98
C VAL A 169 -26.21 0.34 -16.37
N GLU A 170 -27.27 0.14 -17.16
CA GLU A 170 -27.40 0.81 -18.45
C GLU A 170 -27.49 2.34 -18.30
N ASP A 171 -28.19 2.82 -17.28
CA ASP A 171 -28.32 4.26 -17.03
C ASP A 171 -26.94 4.87 -16.65
N VAL A 172 -26.10 4.13 -15.92
CA VAL A 172 -24.71 4.55 -15.66
C VAL A 172 -23.91 4.66 -16.96
N LEU A 173 -24.06 3.69 -17.88
CA LEU A 173 -23.39 3.74 -19.19
C LEU A 173 -23.87 4.93 -20.04
N GLU A 174 -25.16 5.27 -20.01
CA GLU A 174 -25.69 6.45 -20.68
C GLU A 174 -25.14 7.76 -20.07
N GLU A 175 -25.00 7.83 -18.74
CA GLU A 175 -24.39 8.98 -18.06
C GLU A 175 -22.91 9.15 -18.43
N ILE A 176 -22.15 8.07 -18.57
CA ILE A 176 -20.78 8.12 -19.09
C ILE A 176 -20.75 8.77 -20.46
N VAL A 177 -21.63 8.36 -21.37
CA VAL A 177 -21.72 8.91 -22.72
C VAL A 177 -22.10 10.38 -22.69
N ALA A 178 -23.05 10.76 -21.84
CA ALA A 178 -23.62 12.11 -21.77
C ALA A 178 -22.70 13.12 -21.07
N LYS A 179 -22.12 12.76 -19.92
CA LYS A 179 -21.39 13.72 -19.06
C LYS A 179 -19.89 13.71 -19.28
N ILE A 180 -19.28 12.56 -19.54
CA ILE A 180 -17.83 12.51 -19.73
C ILE A 180 -17.47 13.07 -21.10
N PRO A 181 -16.57 14.07 -21.18
CA PRO A 181 -16.20 14.67 -22.46
C PRO A 181 -15.40 13.69 -23.32
N ALA A 182 -15.47 13.88 -24.62
CA ALA A 182 -14.59 13.17 -25.53
C ALA A 182 -13.14 13.64 -25.36
N PRO A 183 -12.15 12.74 -25.59
CA PRO A 183 -10.76 13.13 -25.49
C PRO A 183 -10.38 14.27 -26.43
N ALA A 184 -9.58 15.20 -25.93
CA ALA A 184 -8.97 16.25 -26.73
C ALA A 184 -7.67 15.75 -27.38
N GLY A 185 -7.37 16.23 -28.59
CA GLY A 185 -6.14 15.91 -29.32
C GLY A 185 -6.29 16.07 -30.83
N ASP A 186 -5.19 15.95 -31.56
CA ASP A 186 -5.14 16.01 -33.00
C ASP A 186 -4.46 14.77 -33.57
N GLU A 187 -5.18 13.99 -34.38
CA GLU A 187 -4.67 12.76 -35.02
C GLU A 187 -3.56 13.07 -36.06
N ASN A 188 -3.48 14.29 -36.57
CA ASN A 188 -2.50 14.70 -37.57
C ASN A 188 -1.25 15.38 -36.98
N ALA A 189 -1.28 15.71 -35.71
CA ALA A 189 -0.12 16.28 -35.00
C ALA A 189 1.02 15.24 -34.83
N PRO A 190 2.24 15.68 -34.50
CA PRO A 190 3.31 14.77 -34.09
C PRO A 190 2.86 13.88 -32.93
N LEU A 191 3.29 12.60 -32.95
CA LEU A 191 2.91 11.65 -31.92
C LEU A 191 3.39 12.11 -30.52
N GLN A 192 2.47 12.15 -29.58
CA GLN A 192 2.72 12.26 -28.16
C GLN A 192 1.86 11.22 -27.43
N ALA A 193 2.48 10.15 -26.99
CA ALA A 193 1.87 9.16 -26.14
C ALA A 193 2.56 9.17 -24.76
N VAL A 194 1.79 9.10 -23.69
CA VAL A 194 2.33 8.97 -22.32
C VAL A 194 2.23 7.52 -21.85
N ILE A 195 3.27 7.03 -21.21
CA ILE A 195 3.27 5.72 -20.54
C ILE A 195 2.54 5.88 -19.20
N VAL A 196 1.36 5.28 -19.10
CA VAL A 196 0.52 5.34 -17.89
C VAL A 196 0.97 4.29 -16.88
N ASP A 197 1.30 3.09 -17.37
CA ASP A 197 1.83 1.98 -16.57
C ASP A 197 2.75 1.12 -17.42
N SER A 198 3.61 0.32 -16.76
CA SER A 198 4.47 -0.65 -17.44
C SER A 198 4.72 -1.86 -16.54
N TRP A 199 4.81 -3.04 -17.15
CA TRP A 199 5.12 -4.29 -16.46
C TRP A 199 5.92 -5.22 -17.34
N PHE A 200 6.52 -6.20 -16.73
CA PHE A 200 7.28 -7.23 -17.43
C PHE A 200 6.43 -8.49 -17.63
N ASP A 201 6.37 -8.95 -18.86
CA ASP A 201 5.78 -10.23 -19.22
C ASP A 201 6.90 -11.18 -19.67
N ASN A 202 6.88 -12.41 -19.16
CA ASN A 202 7.94 -13.41 -19.42
C ASN A 202 8.07 -13.83 -20.89
N TYR A 203 7.03 -13.60 -21.70
CA TYR A 203 6.98 -14.03 -23.10
C TYR A 203 7.30 -12.90 -24.09
N VAL A 204 6.81 -11.69 -23.78
CA VAL A 204 6.89 -10.55 -24.72
C VAL A 204 7.78 -9.41 -24.22
N GLY A 205 8.34 -9.52 -23.02
CA GLY A 205 9.18 -8.48 -22.41
C GLY A 205 8.36 -7.36 -21.78
N VAL A 206 8.82 -6.11 -21.90
CA VAL A 206 8.15 -4.94 -21.30
C VAL A 206 6.89 -4.59 -22.08
N VAL A 207 5.75 -4.65 -21.40
CA VAL A 207 4.44 -4.19 -21.89
C VAL A 207 4.18 -2.82 -21.27
N MET A 208 3.87 -1.85 -22.09
CA MET A 208 3.55 -0.48 -21.67
C MET A 208 2.07 -0.20 -21.93
N LEU A 209 1.36 0.28 -20.95
CA LEU A 209 0.05 0.89 -21.12
C LEU A 209 0.25 2.35 -21.52
N ILE A 210 -0.21 2.73 -22.69
CA ILE A 210 -0.05 4.08 -23.21
C ILE A 210 -1.39 4.78 -23.45
N ARG A 211 -1.40 6.08 -23.22
CA ARG A 211 -2.44 6.98 -23.68
C ARG A 211 -1.90 7.84 -24.83
N VAL A 212 -2.49 7.72 -26.00
CA VAL A 212 -2.16 8.57 -27.14
C VAL A 212 -2.88 9.92 -27.00
N LYS A 213 -2.11 10.98 -26.75
CA LYS A 213 -2.64 12.34 -26.61
C LYS A 213 -2.81 13.01 -27.97
N ASN A 214 -1.75 12.95 -28.80
CA ASN A 214 -1.73 13.50 -30.15
C ASN A 214 -1.10 12.52 -31.13
N GLY A 215 -1.45 12.62 -32.40
CA GLY A 215 -0.87 11.83 -33.48
C GLY A 215 -1.44 10.41 -33.56
N THR A 216 -0.72 9.55 -34.26
CA THR A 216 -1.04 8.14 -34.46
C THR A 216 0.23 7.32 -34.38
N ILE A 217 0.18 6.20 -33.67
CA ILE A 217 1.25 5.20 -33.60
C ILE A 217 0.83 3.93 -34.33
N LYS A 218 1.73 3.37 -35.15
CA LYS A 218 1.46 2.18 -35.96
C LYS A 218 2.45 1.07 -35.68
N LEU A 219 2.05 -0.13 -36.04
CA LEU A 219 2.93 -1.30 -36.03
C LEU A 219 4.18 -1.02 -36.87
N LYS A 220 5.37 -1.39 -36.39
CA LYS A 220 6.69 -1.17 -36.99
C LYS A 220 7.20 0.28 -36.98
N ASP A 221 6.47 1.22 -36.40
CA ASP A 221 6.99 2.56 -36.20
C ASP A 221 8.23 2.54 -35.31
N LYS A 222 9.18 3.45 -35.59
CA LYS A 222 10.33 3.70 -34.73
C LYS A 222 10.00 4.81 -33.73
N VAL A 223 10.12 4.50 -32.47
CA VAL A 223 9.80 5.41 -31.35
C VAL A 223 11.03 5.66 -30.48
N ARG A 224 11.00 6.77 -29.75
CA ARG A 224 12.02 7.12 -28.77
C ARG A 224 11.35 7.41 -27.43
N PHE A 225 11.95 6.99 -26.36
CA PHE A 225 11.56 7.43 -25.01
C PHE A 225 12.27 8.74 -24.70
N MET A 226 11.50 9.80 -24.34
CA MET A 226 12.10 11.13 -24.20
C MET A 226 13.07 11.23 -23.02
N SER A 227 12.76 10.58 -21.89
CA SER A 227 13.58 10.65 -20.68
C SER A 227 14.90 9.87 -20.81
N THR A 228 14.83 8.66 -21.32
CA THR A 228 15.98 7.75 -21.43
C THR A 228 16.72 7.86 -22.76
N LYS A 229 16.09 8.50 -23.76
CA LYS A 229 16.57 8.60 -25.16
C LYS A 229 16.75 7.23 -25.85
N ALA A 230 16.22 6.17 -25.25
CA ALA A 230 16.26 4.85 -25.86
C ALA A 230 15.36 4.82 -27.10
N GLU A 231 15.87 4.23 -28.19
CA GLU A 231 15.18 4.10 -29.47
C GLU A 231 14.82 2.64 -29.70
N THR A 232 13.59 2.40 -30.16
CA THR A 232 13.09 1.06 -30.38
C THR A 232 12.03 1.05 -31.49
N GLN A 233 11.60 -0.16 -31.87
CA GLN A 233 10.56 -0.34 -32.87
C GLN A 233 9.32 -0.97 -32.24
N VAL A 234 8.15 -0.54 -32.65
CA VAL A 234 6.85 -1.10 -32.24
C VAL A 234 6.72 -2.51 -32.82
N GLU A 235 6.74 -3.50 -31.95
CA GLU A 235 6.58 -4.92 -32.31
C GLU A 235 5.11 -5.35 -32.25
N GLN A 236 4.39 -4.91 -31.21
CA GLN A 236 2.97 -5.16 -31.05
C GLN A 236 2.29 -3.95 -30.44
N LEU A 237 1.04 -3.72 -30.81
CA LEU A 237 0.17 -2.74 -30.17
C LEU A 237 -1.29 -3.21 -30.24
N GLY A 238 -2.11 -2.70 -29.33
CA GLY A 238 -3.50 -3.09 -29.25
C GLY A 238 -4.21 -2.57 -28.03
N VAL A 239 -5.34 -3.18 -27.72
CA VAL A 239 -6.18 -2.84 -26.55
C VAL A 239 -6.50 -4.09 -25.75
N PHE A 240 -6.87 -3.92 -24.47
CA PHE A 240 -7.41 -4.97 -23.62
C PHE A 240 -8.94 -4.90 -23.63
N THR A 241 -9.63 -6.06 -23.91
CA THR A 241 -11.11 -6.13 -24.01
C THR A 241 -11.75 -7.28 -23.23
N PRO A 242 -11.51 -7.64 -22.01
CA PRO A 242 -10.32 -7.65 -21.13
C PRO A 242 -9.12 -8.45 -21.70
N LYS A 243 -9.34 -9.35 -22.65
CA LYS A 243 -8.25 -10.05 -23.34
C LYS A 243 -7.52 -9.09 -24.29
N SER A 244 -6.22 -9.30 -24.48
CA SER A 244 -5.44 -8.49 -25.41
C SER A 244 -5.92 -8.70 -26.86
N VAL A 245 -6.24 -7.61 -27.54
CA VAL A 245 -6.60 -7.59 -28.96
C VAL A 245 -5.62 -6.70 -29.70
N GLN A 246 -4.88 -7.30 -30.65
CA GLN A 246 -3.93 -6.57 -31.46
C GLN A 246 -4.63 -5.62 -32.44
N LYS A 247 -4.06 -4.42 -32.59
CA LYS A 247 -4.47 -3.42 -33.59
C LYS A 247 -3.29 -3.08 -34.51
N GLN A 248 -3.57 -2.50 -35.66
CA GLN A 248 -2.54 -2.01 -36.58
C GLN A 248 -2.07 -0.60 -36.23
N GLU A 249 -2.92 0.18 -35.58
CA GLU A 249 -2.65 1.55 -35.14
C GLU A 249 -3.46 1.93 -33.90
N LEU A 250 -2.93 2.87 -33.12
CA LEU A 250 -3.65 3.60 -32.07
C LEU A 250 -3.60 5.08 -32.39
N LYS A 251 -4.74 5.74 -32.27
CA LYS A 251 -4.93 7.16 -32.61
C LYS A 251 -5.06 8.02 -31.37
N ALA A 252 -4.93 9.33 -31.58
CA ALA A 252 -5.20 10.33 -30.55
C ALA A 252 -6.54 10.04 -29.85
N GLY A 253 -6.51 10.05 -28.51
CA GLY A 253 -7.65 9.74 -27.67
C GLY A 253 -7.75 8.28 -27.23
N GLU A 254 -7.06 7.34 -27.85
CA GLU A 254 -7.12 5.92 -27.47
C GLU A 254 -6.14 5.58 -26.35
N VAL A 255 -6.53 4.62 -25.52
CA VAL A 255 -5.69 3.94 -24.51
C VAL A 255 -5.45 2.52 -25.00
N GLY A 256 -4.21 2.06 -24.91
CA GLY A 256 -3.87 0.72 -25.37
C GLY A 256 -2.50 0.26 -24.89
N PHE A 257 -2.11 -0.95 -25.26
CA PHE A 257 -0.79 -1.46 -24.93
C PHE A 257 0.20 -1.31 -26.10
N LEU A 258 1.47 -1.17 -25.74
CA LEU A 258 2.61 -1.06 -26.64
C LEU A 258 3.71 -2.02 -26.18
N ILE A 259 4.23 -2.83 -27.10
CA ILE A 259 5.37 -3.73 -26.90
C ILE A 259 6.42 -3.39 -27.94
N THR A 260 7.66 -3.19 -27.51
CA THR A 260 8.74 -2.66 -28.36
C THR A 260 10.05 -3.45 -28.27
N GLY A 261 10.04 -4.65 -27.71
CA GLY A 261 11.25 -5.46 -27.53
C GLY A 261 12.26 -4.91 -26.52
N VAL A 262 11.91 -3.86 -25.77
CA VAL A 262 12.70 -3.37 -24.62
C VAL A 262 12.69 -4.45 -23.53
N LYS A 263 13.86 -4.77 -22.99
CA LYS A 263 14.03 -5.83 -21.99
C LYS A 263 14.14 -5.31 -20.55
N GLU A 264 14.39 -4.03 -20.39
CA GLU A 264 14.61 -3.37 -19.09
C GLU A 264 13.54 -2.31 -18.86
N LEU A 265 12.78 -2.43 -17.79
CA LEU A 265 11.76 -1.43 -17.40
C LEU A 265 12.36 -0.03 -17.19
N GLY A 266 13.60 0.07 -16.73
CA GLY A 266 14.28 1.34 -16.56
C GLY A 266 14.39 2.18 -17.84
N GLN A 267 14.23 1.57 -19.02
CA GLN A 267 14.21 2.27 -20.31
C GLN A 267 12.82 2.82 -20.67
N ALA A 268 11.74 2.22 -20.15
CA ALA A 268 10.35 2.60 -20.40
C ALA A 268 9.69 3.11 -19.10
N LYS A 269 10.14 4.25 -18.62
CA LYS A 269 9.68 4.83 -17.35
C LYS A 269 8.22 5.26 -17.46
N VAL A 270 7.46 4.97 -16.43
CA VAL A 270 6.08 5.47 -16.27
C VAL A 270 6.10 7.00 -16.23
N GLY A 271 5.18 7.64 -16.94
CA GLY A 271 5.13 9.09 -17.13
C GLY A 271 6.00 9.62 -18.28
N ASP A 272 6.78 8.77 -18.93
CA ASP A 272 7.58 9.20 -20.08
C ASP A 272 6.73 9.42 -21.32
N THR A 273 7.20 10.30 -22.20
CA THR A 273 6.57 10.59 -23.48
C THR A 273 7.25 9.80 -24.59
N VAL A 274 6.41 9.21 -25.45
CA VAL A 274 6.83 8.39 -26.58
C VAL A 274 6.46 9.08 -27.89
N PRO A 275 7.39 9.80 -28.56
CA PRO A 275 7.25 10.34 -29.90
C PRO A 275 7.74 9.36 -30.98
N LEU A 276 7.38 9.62 -32.24
CA LEU A 276 8.01 9.01 -33.41
C LEU A 276 9.39 9.61 -33.65
N ILE A 277 10.36 8.79 -34.08
CA ILE A 277 11.70 9.28 -34.47
C ILE A 277 11.62 10.11 -35.76
N ALA A 278 10.76 9.73 -36.70
CA ALA A 278 10.64 10.39 -38.00
C ALA A 278 10.02 11.81 -37.92
N ASN A 279 9.11 12.02 -36.96
CA ASN A 279 8.47 13.30 -36.70
C ASN A 279 8.30 13.51 -35.19
N PRO A 280 9.41 13.85 -34.50
CA PRO A 280 9.40 13.91 -33.04
C PRO A 280 8.61 15.15 -32.55
N ALA A 281 7.80 14.95 -31.52
CA ALA A 281 7.23 16.04 -30.76
C ALA A 281 8.35 16.85 -30.08
N SER A 282 8.17 18.17 -29.99
CA SER A 282 9.17 19.10 -29.44
C SER A 282 9.23 19.08 -27.91
N GLU A 283 8.08 18.81 -27.25
CA GLU A 283 7.93 18.91 -25.81
C GLU A 283 7.38 17.61 -25.22
N PRO A 284 7.88 17.19 -24.04
CA PRO A 284 7.30 16.07 -23.33
C PRO A 284 5.92 16.47 -22.77
N LEU A 285 5.05 15.48 -22.63
CA LEU A 285 3.84 15.61 -21.82
C LEU A 285 4.22 15.75 -20.33
N PRO A 286 3.38 16.36 -19.49
CA PRO A 286 3.58 16.35 -18.06
C PRO A 286 3.77 14.91 -17.57
N GLY A 287 4.90 14.64 -16.95
CA GLY A 287 5.21 13.33 -16.36
C GLY A 287 4.59 13.20 -14.98
N PHE A 288 4.79 12.01 -14.38
CA PHE A 288 4.37 11.75 -13.01
C PHE A 288 5.52 12.05 -12.05
N GLN A 289 5.18 12.45 -10.83
CA GLN A 289 6.18 12.60 -9.76
C GLN A 289 6.71 11.22 -9.37
N GLU A 290 8.00 11.14 -9.03
CA GLU A 290 8.55 9.91 -8.45
C GLU A 290 7.97 9.69 -7.06
N VAL A 291 7.51 8.46 -6.82
CA VAL A 291 6.99 8.09 -5.51
C VAL A 291 8.13 7.80 -4.55
N GLN A 292 8.06 8.40 -3.40
CA GLN A 292 8.98 8.09 -2.30
C GLN A 292 8.37 7.03 -1.38
N SER A 293 9.16 6.04 -1.03
CA SER A 293 8.77 5.06 -0.03
C SER A 293 8.61 5.75 1.32
N GLN A 294 7.53 5.44 2.02
CA GLN A 294 7.20 6.04 3.31
C GLN A 294 7.43 5.09 4.47
N VAL A 295 7.33 3.79 4.21
CA VAL A 295 7.47 2.72 5.18
C VAL A 295 8.61 1.81 4.75
N PHE A 296 9.45 1.41 5.71
CA PHE A 296 10.60 0.55 5.46
C PHE A 296 10.58 -0.66 6.38
N ALA A 297 10.89 -1.84 5.83
CA ALA A 297 11.08 -3.05 6.60
C ALA A 297 12.24 -3.87 6.04
N GLY A 298 12.89 -4.63 6.90
CA GLY A 298 13.88 -5.63 6.47
C GLY A 298 13.18 -6.94 6.12
N LEU A 299 13.49 -7.51 4.97
CA LEU A 299 13.08 -8.84 4.53
C LEU A 299 14.28 -9.77 4.52
N TYR A 300 14.21 -10.85 5.28
CA TYR A 300 15.29 -11.81 5.43
C TYR A 300 14.77 -13.20 5.12
N PRO A 301 15.52 -14.03 4.36
CA PRO A 301 15.12 -15.42 4.15
C PRO A 301 15.33 -16.19 5.48
N VAL A 302 14.44 -17.15 5.76
CA VAL A 302 14.58 -18.03 6.93
C VAL A 302 15.88 -18.84 6.84
N GLU A 303 16.16 -19.36 5.65
CA GLU A 303 17.36 -20.11 5.36
C GLU A 303 18.39 -19.24 4.62
N SER A 304 19.62 -19.15 5.13
CA SER A 304 20.64 -18.23 4.58
C SER A 304 21.01 -18.51 3.11
N HIS A 305 20.78 -19.75 2.62
CA HIS A 305 21.07 -20.09 1.23
C HIS A 305 20.05 -19.54 0.22
N ASP A 306 18.89 -19.06 0.69
CA ASP A 306 17.84 -18.48 -0.15
C ASP A 306 18.04 -16.98 -0.43
N TYR A 307 19.16 -16.38 0.03
CA TYR A 307 19.45 -14.95 -0.18
C TYR A 307 19.44 -14.54 -1.66
N GLU A 308 20.08 -15.33 -2.53
CA GLU A 308 20.13 -15.05 -3.96
C GLU A 308 18.75 -15.24 -4.61
N ALA A 309 17.99 -16.26 -4.19
CA ALA A 309 16.63 -16.47 -4.64
C ALA A 309 15.69 -15.32 -4.25
N LEU A 310 15.86 -14.78 -3.03
CA LEU A 310 15.11 -13.61 -2.56
C LEU A 310 15.46 -12.36 -3.38
N ARG A 311 16.74 -12.15 -3.71
CA ARG A 311 17.16 -11.05 -4.59
C ARG A 311 16.47 -11.13 -5.94
N ASP A 312 16.53 -12.30 -6.59
CA ASP A 312 15.92 -12.52 -7.89
C ASP A 312 14.39 -12.34 -7.85
N ALA A 313 13.74 -12.75 -6.75
CA ALA A 313 12.31 -12.54 -6.55
C ALA A 313 11.96 -11.06 -6.39
N LEU A 314 12.73 -10.30 -5.59
CA LEU A 314 12.54 -8.86 -5.43
C LEU A 314 12.78 -8.09 -6.73
N GLU A 315 13.81 -8.43 -7.51
CA GLU A 315 14.05 -7.87 -8.83
C GLU A 315 12.86 -8.11 -9.77
N LYS A 316 12.31 -9.33 -9.80
CA LYS A 316 11.12 -9.65 -10.60
C LYS A 316 9.87 -8.92 -10.13
N LEU A 317 9.66 -8.78 -8.81
CA LEU A 317 8.55 -7.98 -8.30
C LEU A 317 8.68 -6.51 -8.66
N GLN A 318 9.88 -5.93 -8.51
CA GLN A 318 10.16 -4.54 -8.88
C GLN A 318 9.88 -4.25 -10.36
N LEU A 319 10.07 -5.24 -11.24
CA LEU A 319 9.69 -5.13 -12.65
C LEU A 319 8.17 -4.88 -12.83
N ASN A 320 7.35 -5.32 -11.90
CA ASN A 320 5.89 -5.19 -11.97
C ASN A 320 5.34 -4.16 -10.97
N ASP A 321 6.21 -3.64 -10.10
CA ASP A 321 5.89 -2.67 -9.06
C ASP A 321 7.02 -1.66 -8.92
N ALA A 322 6.94 -0.58 -9.69
CA ALA A 322 7.96 0.48 -9.71
C ALA A 322 8.07 1.25 -8.38
N SER A 323 7.13 1.08 -7.46
CA SER A 323 7.15 1.72 -6.15
C SER A 323 8.00 0.96 -5.13
N LEU A 324 8.23 -0.34 -5.35
CA LEU A 324 9.09 -1.17 -4.52
C LEU A 324 10.56 -0.79 -4.71
N LYS A 325 11.20 -0.34 -3.64
CA LYS A 325 12.65 -0.10 -3.59
C LYS A 325 13.27 -1.10 -2.62
N PHE A 326 14.46 -1.60 -2.93
CA PHE A 326 15.18 -2.47 -2.01
C PHE A 326 16.69 -2.30 -2.14
N GLU A 327 17.38 -2.49 -1.03
CA GLU A 327 18.83 -2.43 -0.92
C GLU A 327 19.33 -3.60 -0.06
N PRO A 328 20.53 -4.15 -0.36
CA PRO A 328 21.13 -5.18 0.49
C PRO A 328 21.30 -4.69 1.93
N GLU A 329 20.91 -5.50 2.90
CA GLU A 329 21.07 -5.21 4.31
C GLU A 329 21.66 -6.42 5.05
N VAL A 330 22.43 -6.15 6.09
CA VAL A 330 23.00 -7.19 6.95
C VAL A 330 22.59 -6.94 8.38
N SER A 331 21.89 -7.90 8.97
CA SER A 331 21.55 -7.93 10.38
C SER A 331 22.49 -8.88 11.13
N GLN A 332 22.94 -8.46 12.32
CA GLN A 332 23.73 -9.35 13.18
C GLN A 332 22.92 -10.56 13.68
N ALA A 333 21.62 -10.38 13.84
CA ALA A 333 20.71 -11.41 14.30
C ALA A 333 20.17 -12.32 13.19
N LEU A 334 19.88 -11.75 11.99
CA LEU A 334 19.17 -12.43 10.91
C LEU A 334 20.06 -12.77 9.70
N GLY A 335 21.28 -12.23 9.65
CA GLY A 335 22.20 -12.44 8.53
C GLY A 335 21.94 -11.51 7.35
N PHE A 336 22.09 -12.03 6.14
CA PHE A 336 21.92 -11.27 4.90
C PHE A 336 20.45 -11.19 4.49
N GLY A 337 19.99 -10.01 4.10
CA GLY A 337 18.64 -9.74 3.63
C GLY A 337 18.57 -8.44 2.85
N PHE A 338 17.40 -7.86 2.76
CA PHE A 338 17.16 -6.61 2.03
C PHE A 338 16.35 -5.63 2.87
N ARG A 339 16.75 -4.38 2.87
CA ARG A 339 15.94 -3.26 3.34
C ARG A 339 15.02 -2.85 2.20
N CYS A 340 13.72 -2.97 2.41
CA CYS A 340 12.72 -2.67 1.40
C CYS A 340 11.91 -1.43 1.81
N GLY A 341 11.64 -0.58 0.82
CA GLY A 341 10.79 0.60 0.96
C GLY A 341 9.44 0.38 0.29
N PHE A 342 8.38 0.77 0.98
CA PHE A 342 6.98 0.56 0.62
C PHE A 342 6.19 1.86 0.68
N LEU A 343 5.05 1.92 -0.02
CA LEU A 343 4.12 3.06 0.03
C LEU A 343 3.41 3.18 1.37
N GLY A 344 3.06 2.03 1.97
CA GLY A 344 2.38 1.92 3.24
C GLY A 344 2.38 0.48 3.75
N LEU A 345 1.59 0.21 4.79
CA LEU A 345 1.52 -1.13 5.40
C LEU A 345 0.86 -2.16 4.49
N LEU A 346 -0.23 -1.81 3.83
CA LEU A 346 -0.91 -2.72 2.93
C LEU A 346 0.00 -3.12 1.76
N HIS A 347 0.79 -2.17 1.25
CA HIS A 347 1.78 -2.47 0.23
C HIS A 347 2.84 -3.44 0.73
N LEU A 348 3.36 -3.27 1.95
CA LEU A 348 4.30 -4.21 2.59
C LEU A 348 3.70 -5.62 2.69
N GLU A 349 2.46 -5.73 3.20
CA GLU A 349 1.79 -7.03 3.34
C GLU A 349 1.59 -7.74 1.99
N ILE A 350 1.21 -6.97 0.95
CA ILE A 350 1.02 -7.52 -0.40
C ILE A 350 2.33 -8.01 -0.98
N VAL A 351 3.42 -7.25 -0.86
CA VAL A 351 4.74 -7.66 -1.35
C VAL A 351 5.22 -8.91 -0.62
N GLN A 352 5.07 -8.96 0.70
CA GLN A 352 5.41 -10.16 1.49
C GLN A 352 4.60 -11.38 1.03
N GLU A 353 3.29 -11.24 0.93
CA GLU A 353 2.40 -12.34 0.53
C GLU A 353 2.69 -12.83 -0.91
N ARG A 354 3.05 -11.91 -1.82
CA ARG A 354 3.48 -12.26 -3.17
C ARG A 354 4.81 -13.01 -3.18
N LEU A 355 5.79 -12.59 -2.37
CA LEU A 355 7.05 -13.32 -2.23
C LEU A 355 6.84 -14.74 -1.70
N GLU A 356 5.95 -14.91 -0.73
CA GLU A 356 5.60 -16.20 -0.16
C GLU A 356 4.85 -17.10 -1.16
N ARG A 357 3.85 -16.57 -1.88
CA ARG A 357 2.97 -17.36 -2.76
C ARG A 357 3.51 -17.56 -4.18
N GLU A 358 4.06 -16.50 -4.80
CA GLU A 358 4.49 -16.55 -6.20
C GLU A 358 5.91 -17.11 -6.35
N PHE A 359 6.76 -16.93 -5.31
CA PHE A 359 8.17 -17.30 -5.35
C PHE A 359 8.57 -18.36 -4.31
N ASP A 360 7.60 -18.88 -3.52
CA ASP A 360 7.81 -19.92 -2.49
C ASP A 360 8.92 -19.55 -1.48
N MET A 361 8.93 -18.29 -1.05
CA MET A 361 9.94 -17.75 -0.15
C MET A 361 9.45 -17.76 1.30
N ASP A 362 10.18 -18.43 2.20
CA ASP A 362 9.97 -18.31 3.63
C ASP A 362 10.74 -17.09 4.17
N LEU A 363 10.01 -16.09 4.69
CA LEU A 363 10.57 -14.79 5.06
C LEU A 363 10.42 -14.45 6.53
N ILE A 364 11.43 -13.76 7.07
CA ILE A 364 11.35 -13.00 8.32
C ILE A 364 11.23 -11.52 7.96
N THR A 365 10.12 -10.91 8.33
CA THR A 365 9.89 -9.48 8.17
C THR A 365 10.14 -8.76 9.49
N THR A 366 10.97 -7.71 9.46
CA THR A 366 11.15 -6.85 10.64
C THR A 366 9.97 -5.90 10.79
N ALA A 367 9.84 -5.29 11.96
CA ALA A 367 8.82 -4.26 12.16
C ALA A 367 8.98 -3.11 11.15
N PRO A 368 7.88 -2.60 10.60
CA PRO A 368 7.92 -1.43 9.73
C PRO A 368 8.39 -0.20 10.50
N THR A 369 9.17 0.61 9.82
CA THR A 369 9.72 1.88 10.33
C THR A 369 9.49 2.98 9.31
N VAL A 370 9.55 4.21 9.77
CA VAL A 370 9.50 5.40 8.91
C VAL A 370 10.90 5.99 8.74
N VAL A 371 11.07 6.90 7.79
CA VAL A 371 12.31 7.67 7.64
C VAL A 371 12.36 8.75 8.71
N TYR A 372 13.50 8.88 9.36
CA TYR A 372 13.80 9.99 10.27
C TYR A 372 14.90 10.84 9.66
N GLU A 373 14.79 12.16 9.77
CA GLU A 373 15.90 13.06 9.50
C GLU A 373 16.66 13.35 10.79
N VAL A 374 17.95 13.12 10.80
CA VAL A 374 18.81 13.33 11.97
C VAL A 374 19.78 14.46 11.66
N VAL A 375 19.73 15.52 12.45
CA VAL A 375 20.68 16.62 12.40
C VAL A 375 21.78 16.34 13.40
N LEU A 376 23.01 16.24 12.89
CA LEU A 376 24.20 16.04 13.71
C LEU A 376 24.75 17.38 14.22
N LYS A 377 25.50 17.37 15.32
CA LYS A 377 26.13 18.56 15.90
C LYS A 377 27.13 19.28 14.98
N ASN A 378 27.60 18.61 13.94
CA ASN A 378 28.41 19.21 12.89
C ASN A 378 27.58 19.94 11.81
N GLY A 379 26.26 19.94 11.92
CA GLY A 379 25.32 20.55 10.97
C GLY A 379 24.93 19.66 9.80
N GLU A 380 25.45 18.44 9.73
CA GLU A 380 25.11 17.48 8.68
C GLU A 380 23.72 16.88 8.93
N LYS A 381 22.91 16.77 7.87
CA LYS A 381 21.60 16.13 7.87
C LYS A 381 21.72 14.75 7.23
N ILE A 382 21.28 13.72 7.93
CA ILE A 382 21.25 12.35 7.43
C ILE A 382 19.85 11.76 7.57
N GLU A 383 19.48 10.91 6.62
CA GLU A 383 18.26 10.12 6.68
C GLU A 383 18.53 8.77 7.35
N VAL A 384 17.66 8.38 8.27
CA VAL A 384 17.76 7.12 9.01
C VAL A 384 16.46 6.33 8.83
N GLU A 385 16.52 5.29 8.04
CA GLU A 385 15.42 4.38 7.76
C GLU A 385 15.43 3.17 8.69
N ASN A 386 16.61 2.78 9.17
CA ASN A 386 16.81 1.66 10.07
C ASN A 386 17.22 2.15 11.46
N PRO A 387 16.45 1.84 12.53
CA PRO A 387 16.80 2.23 13.89
C PRO A 387 18.18 1.76 14.36
N SER A 388 18.70 0.64 13.82
CA SER A 388 20.03 0.14 14.16
C SER A 388 21.16 1.06 13.68
N LYS A 389 20.91 1.81 12.59
CA LYS A 389 21.85 2.77 11.98
C LYS A 389 21.80 4.17 12.63
N LEU A 390 20.97 4.39 13.64
CA LEU A 390 20.92 5.67 14.34
C LEU A 390 22.28 5.98 14.96
N PRO A 391 22.89 7.16 14.69
CA PRO A 391 24.16 7.56 15.29
C PRO A 391 24.11 7.62 16.82
N ASP A 392 25.28 7.68 17.44
CA ASP A 392 25.38 7.83 18.89
C ASP A 392 24.66 9.11 19.35
N ILE A 393 23.87 9.02 20.43
CA ILE A 393 23.09 10.14 20.97
C ILE A 393 23.97 11.37 21.24
N GLY A 394 25.25 11.18 21.58
CA GLY A 394 26.21 12.26 21.81
C GLY A 394 26.53 13.10 20.58
N SER A 395 26.38 12.59 19.37
CA SER A 395 26.62 13.26 18.09
C SER A 395 25.38 13.92 17.50
N ILE A 396 24.19 13.57 18.01
CA ILE A 396 22.91 14.08 17.51
C ILE A 396 22.60 15.42 18.16
N GLU A 397 22.18 16.39 17.34
CA GLU A 397 21.61 17.66 17.80
C GLU A 397 20.09 17.51 17.95
N THR A 398 19.40 17.04 16.91
CA THR A 398 17.96 16.80 16.92
C THR A 398 17.57 15.68 15.97
N ILE A 399 16.44 15.02 16.28
CA ILE A 399 15.79 14.06 15.40
C ILE A 399 14.47 14.64 14.95
N LEU A 400 14.22 14.61 13.64
CA LEU A 400 12.99 15.06 13.03
C LEU A 400 12.18 13.83 12.64
N GLU A 401 10.92 13.77 13.05
CA GLU A 401 10.00 12.71 12.66
C GLU A 401 9.03 13.18 11.56
N PRO A 402 8.62 12.27 10.65
CA PRO A 402 7.64 12.59 9.62
C PRO A 402 6.26 12.75 10.24
N ILE A 403 5.63 13.89 9.95
CA ILE A 403 4.27 14.20 10.35
C ILE A 403 3.35 14.05 9.13
N ILE A 404 2.21 13.43 9.34
CA ILE A 404 1.15 13.33 8.35
C ILE A 404 -0.04 14.18 8.78
N THR A 405 -0.77 14.71 7.81
CA THR A 405 -2.12 15.23 8.04
C THR A 405 -3.11 14.11 7.74
N ALA A 406 -3.81 13.68 8.77
CA ALA A 406 -4.81 12.63 8.71
C ALA A 406 -6.22 13.23 8.69
N THR A 407 -7.02 12.83 7.70
CA THR A 407 -8.44 13.15 7.59
C THR A 407 -9.27 11.94 7.98
N ILE A 408 -10.05 12.06 9.04
CA ILE A 408 -10.87 10.98 9.58
C ILE A 408 -12.33 11.36 9.46
N LEU A 409 -13.11 10.56 8.75
CA LEU A 409 -14.56 10.69 8.70
C LEU A 409 -15.18 9.70 9.67
N VAL A 410 -16.06 10.17 10.56
CA VAL A 410 -16.63 9.36 11.64
C VAL A 410 -18.01 9.84 12.05
N PRO A 411 -18.99 8.93 12.36
CA PRO A 411 -20.28 9.32 12.94
C PRO A 411 -20.12 10.05 14.28
N GLN A 412 -21.01 11.00 14.55
CA GLN A 412 -20.94 11.87 15.74
C GLN A 412 -20.81 11.10 17.06
N GLU A 413 -21.42 9.92 17.17
CA GLU A 413 -21.39 9.09 18.38
C GLU A 413 -20.00 8.56 18.75
N TYR A 414 -19.08 8.44 17.79
CA TYR A 414 -17.72 7.91 18.00
C TYR A 414 -16.64 8.99 18.05
N VAL A 415 -16.99 10.28 17.82
CA VAL A 415 -16.02 11.39 17.76
C VAL A 415 -15.15 11.45 19.02
N GLY A 416 -15.74 11.37 20.21
CA GLY A 416 -14.98 11.45 21.46
C GLY A 416 -13.96 10.33 21.63
N ASN A 417 -14.32 9.10 21.19
CA ASN A 417 -13.42 7.95 21.25
C ASN A 417 -12.27 8.10 20.26
N VAL A 418 -12.55 8.55 19.03
CA VAL A 418 -11.55 8.78 18.00
C VAL A 418 -10.60 9.92 18.39
N MET A 419 -11.12 11.02 18.92
CA MET A 419 -10.27 12.12 19.46
C MET A 419 -9.35 11.63 20.57
N THR A 420 -9.84 10.77 21.47
CA THR A 420 -9.03 10.16 22.53
C THR A 420 -7.90 9.31 21.93
N LEU A 421 -8.21 8.49 20.93
CA LEU A 421 -7.19 7.71 20.21
C LEU A 421 -6.14 8.59 19.54
N CYS A 422 -6.55 9.64 18.81
CA CYS A 422 -5.62 10.58 18.18
C CYS A 422 -4.69 11.26 19.20
N ASN A 423 -5.24 11.68 20.34
CA ASN A 423 -4.44 12.30 21.40
C ASN A 423 -3.44 11.31 22.04
N GLN A 424 -3.83 10.05 22.25
CA GLN A 424 -2.92 8.99 22.72
C GLN A 424 -1.76 8.76 21.75
N LYS A 425 -2.02 8.94 20.47
CA LYS A 425 -1.02 8.83 19.38
C LYS A 425 -0.28 10.15 19.10
N ARG A 426 -0.24 11.06 20.07
CA ARG A 426 0.45 12.36 20.00
C ARG A 426 -0.10 13.29 18.89
N GLY A 427 -1.34 13.07 18.47
CA GLY A 427 -1.98 13.86 17.44
C GLY A 427 -2.34 15.27 17.90
N VAL A 428 -2.17 16.21 17.00
CA VAL A 428 -2.59 17.61 17.17
C VAL A 428 -3.80 17.86 16.30
N GLN A 429 -4.93 18.24 16.91
CA GLN A 429 -6.14 18.56 16.17
C GLN A 429 -5.95 19.85 15.36
N VAL A 430 -6.13 19.76 14.05
CA VAL A 430 -6.04 20.90 13.12
C VAL A 430 -7.42 21.49 12.87
N ASN A 431 -8.41 20.62 12.57
CA ASN A 431 -9.75 21.02 12.23
C ASN A 431 -10.79 19.98 12.68
N MET A 432 -12.03 20.43 12.81
CA MET A 432 -13.19 19.59 13.09
C MET A 432 -14.41 20.23 12.44
N GLN A 433 -15.05 19.51 11.54
CA GLN A 433 -16.22 19.99 10.82
C GLN A 433 -17.37 19.00 10.96
N TYR A 434 -18.53 19.51 11.29
CA TYR A 434 -19.77 18.74 11.34
C TYR A 434 -20.43 18.78 9.96
N MET A 435 -20.66 17.63 9.38
CA MET A 435 -21.24 17.45 8.05
C MET A 435 -22.43 16.49 8.15
N GLY A 436 -23.61 17.02 8.39
CA GLY A 436 -24.82 16.25 8.63
C GLY A 436 -24.67 15.32 9.85
N ARG A 437 -24.66 14.01 9.60
CA ARG A 437 -24.50 12.97 10.65
C ARG A 437 -23.05 12.56 10.88
N GLN A 438 -22.16 12.97 10.02
CA GLN A 438 -20.73 12.67 10.10
C GLN A 438 -19.94 13.88 10.61
N VAL A 439 -18.76 13.60 11.12
CA VAL A 439 -17.79 14.61 11.52
C VAL A 439 -16.48 14.31 10.83
N MET A 440 -15.95 15.32 10.17
CA MET A 440 -14.61 15.27 9.59
C MET A 440 -13.64 15.83 10.59
N LEU A 441 -12.71 15.00 11.04
CA LEU A 441 -11.62 15.35 11.94
C LEU A 441 -10.32 15.42 11.14
N THR A 442 -9.59 16.53 11.28
CA THR A 442 -8.26 16.66 10.69
C THR A 442 -7.23 16.75 11.81
N TYR A 443 -6.27 15.83 11.80
CA TYR A 443 -5.21 15.73 12.78
C TYR A 443 -3.84 15.71 12.12
N ASP A 444 -2.87 16.38 12.71
CA ASP A 444 -1.47 16.14 12.44
C ASP A 444 -0.98 15.04 13.38
N LEU A 445 -0.51 13.93 12.82
CA LEU A 445 -0.09 12.74 13.54
C LEU A 445 1.35 12.37 13.16
N PRO A 446 2.18 11.94 14.11
CA PRO A 446 3.45 11.31 13.78
C PRO A 446 3.22 10.02 12.99
N MET A 447 3.84 9.91 11.82
CA MET A 447 3.60 8.79 10.92
C MET A 447 3.94 7.43 11.55
N ASN A 448 4.99 7.38 12.39
CA ASN A 448 5.37 6.15 13.10
C ASN A 448 4.27 5.62 14.03
N GLU A 449 3.46 6.49 14.62
CA GLU A 449 2.33 6.09 15.48
C GLU A 449 1.15 5.57 14.66
N VAL A 450 1.04 5.99 13.40
CA VAL A 450 -0.03 5.55 12.49
C VAL A 450 0.31 4.21 11.85
N VAL A 451 1.54 4.06 11.39
CA VAL A 451 2.03 2.84 10.73
C VAL A 451 1.94 1.59 11.62
N MET A 452 2.00 1.74 12.95
CA MET A 452 2.04 0.57 13.85
C MET A 452 0.68 -0.13 14.02
N ASP A 453 -0.33 0.58 14.53
CA ASP A 453 -1.59 -0.05 14.95
C ASP A 453 -2.80 0.90 14.91
N PHE A 454 -2.61 2.11 14.40
CA PHE A 454 -3.64 3.15 14.45
C PHE A 454 -4.89 2.78 13.66
N PHE A 455 -4.73 2.19 12.47
CA PHE A 455 -5.85 1.84 11.61
C PHE A 455 -6.76 0.79 12.28
N ASP A 456 -6.17 -0.25 12.86
CA ASP A 456 -6.93 -1.30 13.55
C ASP A 456 -7.64 -0.76 14.78
N LYS A 457 -6.96 0.11 15.55
CA LYS A 457 -7.55 0.79 16.70
C LYS A 457 -8.67 1.74 16.29
N LEU A 458 -8.51 2.47 15.20
CA LEU A 458 -9.53 3.36 14.65
C LEU A 458 -10.79 2.57 14.29
N LYS A 459 -10.63 1.47 13.55
CA LYS A 459 -11.74 0.58 13.18
C LYS A 459 -12.43 -0.02 14.41
N SER A 460 -11.67 -0.55 15.37
CA SER A 460 -12.24 -1.15 16.58
C SER A 460 -12.96 -0.11 17.46
N THR A 461 -12.40 1.07 17.62
CA THR A 461 -12.94 2.16 18.44
C THR A 461 -14.22 2.74 17.86
N SER A 462 -14.34 2.76 16.54
CA SER A 462 -15.52 3.25 15.81
C SER A 462 -16.47 2.14 15.35
N ARG A 463 -16.26 0.89 15.77
CA ARG A 463 -17.02 -0.29 15.31
C ARG A 463 -17.02 -0.46 13.78
N GLY A 464 -15.94 -0.06 13.13
CA GLY A 464 -15.79 -0.16 11.69
C GLY A 464 -16.31 1.05 10.90
N TYR A 465 -16.93 2.04 11.55
CA TYR A 465 -17.54 3.19 10.86
C TYR A 465 -16.58 4.33 10.53
N ALA A 466 -15.41 4.41 11.15
CA ALA A 466 -14.46 5.46 10.82
C ALA A 466 -13.62 5.10 9.59
N SER A 467 -13.45 6.04 8.69
CA SER A 467 -12.52 5.96 7.57
C SER A 467 -11.36 6.94 7.76
N LEU A 468 -10.22 6.59 7.20
CA LEU A 468 -8.97 7.34 7.31
C LEU A 468 -8.38 7.54 5.92
N ASP A 469 -7.98 8.77 5.66
CA ASP A 469 -7.06 9.13 4.60
C ASP A 469 -5.93 9.98 5.18
N TYR A 470 -4.73 9.93 4.61
CA TYR A 470 -3.62 10.74 5.09
C TYR A 470 -2.63 11.08 3.98
N HIS A 471 -1.92 12.19 4.18
CA HIS A 471 -0.81 12.58 3.32
C HIS A 471 0.35 13.10 4.16
N PHE A 472 1.57 12.94 3.65
CA PHE A 472 2.76 13.48 4.28
C PHE A 472 2.67 15.01 4.33
N LYS A 473 3.01 15.60 5.47
CA LYS A 473 3.03 17.04 5.68
C LYS A 473 4.45 17.58 5.68
N GLU A 474 5.23 17.23 6.68
CA GLU A 474 6.59 17.74 6.91
C GLU A 474 7.34 16.93 7.95
N PHE A 475 8.64 17.18 8.09
CA PHE A 475 9.44 16.68 9.20
C PHE A 475 9.46 17.68 10.35
N GLN A 476 9.17 17.23 11.58
CA GLN A 476 9.18 18.08 12.78
C GLN A 476 10.14 17.53 13.85
N PRO A 477 10.87 18.44 14.59
CA PRO A 477 11.70 18.03 15.72
C PRO A 477 10.90 17.33 16.80
N SER A 478 11.43 16.20 17.32
CA SER A 478 10.79 15.45 18.38
C SER A 478 11.80 14.82 19.34
N ASP A 479 11.40 14.61 20.59
CA ASP A 479 12.25 13.98 21.60
C ASP A 479 12.21 12.45 21.47
N LEU A 480 12.90 11.97 20.45
CA LEU A 480 12.98 10.56 20.11
C LEU A 480 14.25 9.92 20.64
N ILE A 481 14.14 8.66 21.01
CA ILE A 481 15.26 7.85 21.50
C ILE A 481 15.20 6.45 20.91
N LYS A 482 16.39 5.84 20.83
CA LYS A 482 16.53 4.44 20.42
C LYS A 482 16.26 3.52 21.59
N LEU A 483 15.37 2.57 21.38
CA LEU A 483 15.07 1.45 22.28
C LEU A 483 15.66 0.18 21.71
N ASP A 484 16.63 -0.41 22.40
CA ASP A 484 17.27 -1.67 22.01
C ASP A 484 16.68 -2.84 22.80
N ILE A 485 16.46 -3.98 22.15
CA ILE A 485 16.13 -5.24 22.79
C ILE A 485 17.37 -6.12 22.85
N MET A 486 17.62 -6.67 24.03
CA MET A 486 18.75 -7.55 24.27
C MET A 486 18.25 -8.92 24.73
N VAL A 487 18.83 -9.96 24.15
CA VAL A 487 18.56 -11.36 24.52
C VAL A 487 19.85 -11.98 25.06
N ASN A 488 19.84 -12.41 26.32
CA ASN A 488 21.03 -12.90 27.03
C ASN A 488 22.23 -11.93 27.08
N GLY A 489 21.97 -10.63 26.92
CA GLY A 489 23.00 -9.58 26.95
C GLY A 489 23.50 -9.18 25.56
N GLU A 490 23.07 -9.85 24.50
CA GLU A 490 23.38 -9.50 23.11
C GLU A 490 22.24 -8.66 22.53
N LYS A 491 22.58 -7.59 21.83
CA LYS A 491 21.58 -6.74 21.15
C LYS A 491 21.04 -7.46 19.92
N VAL A 492 19.73 -7.41 19.76
CA VAL A 492 19.04 -7.89 18.56
C VAL A 492 18.68 -6.65 17.73
N ASP A 493 19.50 -6.36 16.74
CA ASP A 493 19.39 -5.15 15.90
C ASP A 493 18.04 -5.07 15.17
N ALA A 494 17.52 -6.21 14.71
CA ALA A 494 16.22 -6.32 14.05
C ALA A 494 15.01 -5.97 14.95
N LEU A 495 15.20 -5.86 16.26
CA LEU A 495 14.18 -5.50 17.24
C LEU A 495 14.39 -4.08 17.82
N SER A 496 15.35 -3.32 17.29
CA SER A 496 15.57 -1.92 17.70
C SER A 496 14.48 -1.01 17.17
N LEU A 497 14.03 -0.07 18.00
CA LEU A 497 12.98 0.90 17.68
C LEU A 497 13.43 2.33 17.96
N ILE A 498 12.88 3.29 17.21
CA ILE A 498 12.92 4.70 17.56
C ILE A 498 11.54 5.05 18.13
N VAL A 499 11.51 5.53 19.35
CA VAL A 499 10.27 5.81 20.09
C VAL A 499 10.36 7.16 20.81
N HIS A 500 9.22 7.77 21.07
CA HIS A 500 9.18 9.00 21.88
C HIS A 500 9.61 8.71 23.32
N ARG A 501 10.45 9.58 23.91
CA ARG A 501 11.04 9.38 25.24
C ARG A 501 10.01 9.07 26.33
N GLN A 502 8.86 9.75 26.30
CA GLN A 502 7.81 9.54 27.30
C GLN A 502 7.21 8.13 27.26
N SER A 503 7.07 7.54 26.07
CA SER A 503 6.49 6.21 25.90
C SER A 503 7.52 5.07 26.00
N ALA A 504 8.81 5.40 25.96
CA ALA A 504 9.89 4.41 25.83
C ALA A 504 9.91 3.34 26.95
N VAL A 505 9.68 3.77 28.21
CA VAL A 505 9.68 2.83 29.34
C VAL A 505 8.49 1.87 29.28
N HIS A 506 7.32 2.38 28.91
CA HIS A 506 6.10 1.59 28.75
C HIS A 506 6.26 0.59 27.60
N ARG A 507 6.62 1.08 26.43
CA ARG A 507 6.88 0.25 25.24
C ARG A 507 7.96 -0.80 25.47
N GLY A 508 9.04 -0.43 26.16
CA GLY A 508 10.12 -1.38 26.49
C GLY A 508 9.67 -2.52 27.41
N ARG A 509 8.81 -2.24 28.40
CA ARG A 509 8.25 -3.27 29.30
C ARG A 509 7.30 -4.21 28.56
N GLU A 510 6.40 -3.66 27.76
CA GLU A 510 5.44 -4.46 27.01
C GLU A 510 6.14 -5.35 26.00
N LEU A 511 7.12 -4.82 25.25
CA LEU A 511 7.86 -5.58 24.28
C LEU A 511 8.66 -6.71 24.96
N ALA A 512 9.34 -6.44 26.08
CA ALA A 512 10.04 -7.46 26.84
C ALA A 512 9.08 -8.55 27.35
N SER A 513 7.88 -8.17 27.80
CA SER A 513 6.86 -9.12 28.25
C SER A 513 6.33 -9.99 27.09
N LYS A 514 6.06 -9.37 25.95
CA LYS A 514 5.60 -10.06 24.75
C LYS A 514 6.67 -11.06 24.24
N MET A 515 7.92 -10.62 24.18
CA MET A 515 9.04 -11.47 23.81
C MET A 515 9.20 -12.68 24.75
N ARG A 516 8.97 -12.49 26.05
CA ARG A 516 8.96 -13.61 27.02
C ARG A 516 7.88 -14.65 26.69
N GLU A 517 6.74 -14.23 26.18
CA GLU A 517 5.63 -15.12 25.81
C GLU A 517 5.92 -15.89 24.52
N LEU A 518 6.53 -15.22 23.55
CA LEU A 518 6.78 -15.76 22.21
C LEU A 518 8.03 -16.62 22.12
N ILE A 519 9.11 -16.26 22.86
CA ILE A 519 10.32 -17.07 22.85
C ILE A 519 10.08 -18.41 23.57
N PRO A 520 10.26 -19.55 22.89
CA PRO A 520 10.04 -20.86 23.49
C PRO A 520 11.04 -21.13 24.60
N ARG A 521 10.62 -21.91 25.62
CA ARG A 521 11.50 -22.34 26.69
C ARG A 521 12.59 -23.26 26.14
N GLN A 522 13.84 -22.92 26.38
CA GLN A 522 15.00 -23.69 25.98
C GLN A 522 15.65 -24.38 27.20
N MET A 523 16.77 -25.04 26.99
CA MET A 523 17.46 -25.81 28.05
C MET A 523 18.12 -24.91 29.10
N PHE A 524 18.17 -23.59 28.89
CA PHE A 524 18.71 -22.57 29.78
C PHE A 524 17.74 -21.40 29.95
N ASP A 525 17.96 -20.60 31.01
CA ASP A 525 17.15 -19.40 31.24
C ASP A 525 17.56 -18.29 30.26
N ILE A 526 16.61 -17.67 29.60
CA ILE A 526 16.83 -16.57 28.64
C ILE A 526 16.41 -15.27 29.31
N ALA A 527 17.31 -14.30 29.35
CA ALA A 527 17.01 -12.94 29.80
C ALA A 527 16.67 -12.07 28.61
N VAL A 528 15.45 -11.52 28.57
CA VAL A 528 15.02 -10.50 27.61
C VAL A 528 15.06 -9.15 28.32
N GLN A 529 15.73 -8.17 27.74
CA GLN A 529 15.94 -6.86 28.33
C GLN A 529 15.65 -5.78 27.30
N ALA A 530 14.99 -4.72 27.73
CA ALA A 530 14.85 -3.50 26.96
C ALA A 530 15.80 -2.44 27.55
N ALA A 531 16.54 -1.74 26.68
CA ALA A 531 17.54 -0.77 27.09
C ALA A 531 17.49 0.51 26.25
N ILE A 532 17.82 1.64 26.89
CA ILE A 532 18.04 2.94 26.26
C ILE A 532 19.53 3.26 26.44
N GLY A 533 20.29 3.19 25.37
CA GLY A 533 21.75 3.28 25.45
C GLY A 533 22.33 2.17 26.32
N SER A 534 22.93 2.52 27.46
CA SER A 534 23.48 1.58 28.44
C SER A 534 22.52 1.25 29.58
N GLN A 535 21.38 1.95 29.70
CA GLN A 535 20.46 1.78 30.82
C GLN A 535 19.39 0.73 30.48
N ILE A 536 19.32 -0.32 31.26
CA ILE A 536 18.24 -1.33 31.19
C ILE A 536 17.01 -0.78 31.87
N ILE A 537 15.89 -0.66 31.12
CA ILE A 537 14.61 -0.12 31.60
C ILE A 537 13.59 -1.22 31.92
N ALA A 538 13.74 -2.40 31.31
CA ALA A 538 12.88 -3.54 31.58
C ALA A 538 13.68 -4.85 31.46
N ARG A 539 13.26 -5.86 32.22
CA ARG A 539 13.86 -7.21 32.18
C ARG A 539 12.80 -8.26 32.45
N GLU A 540 12.73 -9.24 31.56
CA GLU A 540 11.92 -10.43 31.69
C GLU A 540 12.78 -11.68 31.54
N ASN A 541 12.33 -12.80 32.09
CA ASN A 541 13.08 -14.06 32.00
C ASN A 541 12.18 -15.19 31.50
N VAL A 542 12.62 -15.86 30.44
CA VAL A 542 12.04 -17.11 29.96
C VAL A 542 12.71 -18.25 30.73
N LYS A 543 11.94 -18.94 31.58
CA LYS A 543 12.49 -20.02 32.42
C LYS A 543 12.85 -21.23 31.57
N ALA A 544 14.01 -21.83 31.83
CA ALA A 544 14.45 -23.03 31.16
C ALA A 544 13.48 -24.21 31.34
N LEU A 545 13.49 -25.12 30.38
CA LEU A 545 12.84 -26.42 30.51
C LEU A 545 13.39 -27.15 31.75
N ARG A 546 12.52 -27.62 32.63
CA ARG A 546 12.88 -28.35 33.84
C ARG A 546 12.58 -29.83 33.67
N LYS A 547 13.63 -30.65 33.65
CA LYS A 547 13.46 -32.06 33.90
C LYS A 547 13.26 -32.25 35.41
N ASN A 548 12.23 -32.98 35.82
CA ASN A 548 12.02 -33.26 37.21
C ASN A 548 13.08 -34.29 37.70
N VAL A 549 14.25 -33.78 38.09
CA VAL A 549 15.37 -34.62 38.56
C VAL A 549 15.10 -35.28 39.93
N LEU A 550 14.03 -34.83 40.62
CA LEU A 550 13.63 -35.33 41.92
C LEU A 550 12.54 -36.42 41.83
N ALA A 551 11.93 -36.63 40.63
CA ALA A 551 10.86 -37.61 40.46
C ALA A 551 11.23 -39.06 40.88
N LYS A 552 12.51 -39.40 40.79
CA LYS A 552 13.04 -40.71 41.20
C LYS A 552 13.65 -40.73 42.60
N CYS A 553 13.53 -39.64 43.37
CA CYS A 553 14.04 -39.59 44.75
C CYS A 553 12.94 -40.01 45.73
N TYR A 554 12.85 -41.29 46.01
CA TYR A 554 12.01 -41.82 47.08
C TYR A 554 12.69 -41.59 48.44
N GLY A 555 11.96 -41.01 49.41
CA GLY A 555 12.43 -40.77 50.76
C GLY A 555 12.97 -39.37 51.07
N GLY A 556 13.22 -39.11 52.36
CA GLY A 556 13.52 -37.77 52.90
C GLY A 556 14.96 -37.26 52.75
N ASP A 557 15.79 -37.83 51.86
CA ASP A 557 17.18 -37.39 51.70
C ASP A 557 17.30 -36.01 51.09
N ILE A 558 17.27 -34.99 51.96
CA ILE A 558 17.36 -33.58 51.64
C ILE A 558 18.70 -33.24 50.95
N THR A 559 19.77 -33.89 51.39
CA THR A 559 21.14 -33.65 50.89
C THR A 559 21.26 -34.07 49.40
N ARG A 560 20.74 -35.23 49.06
CA ARG A 560 20.71 -35.75 47.69
C ARG A 560 19.86 -34.88 46.78
N LYS A 561 18.69 -34.43 47.25
CA LYS A 561 17.82 -33.50 46.51
C LYS A 561 18.52 -32.18 46.21
N LYS A 562 19.21 -31.61 47.22
CA LYS A 562 19.97 -30.36 47.09
C LYS A 562 21.11 -30.49 46.09
N LYS A 563 21.88 -31.58 46.16
CA LYS A 563 23.01 -31.87 45.27
C LYS A 563 22.55 -32.07 43.81
N LEU A 564 21.40 -32.70 43.56
CA LEU A 564 20.83 -32.88 42.23
C LEU A 564 20.36 -31.55 41.63
N LEU A 565 19.74 -30.68 42.43
CA LEU A 565 19.32 -29.33 42.01
C LEU A 565 20.53 -28.44 41.70
N GLU A 566 21.60 -28.50 42.52
CA GLU A 566 22.85 -27.77 42.26
C GLU A 566 23.53 -28.22 40.95
N LYS A 567 23.58 -29.55 40.72
CA LYS A 567 24.13 -30.12 39.48
C LYS A 567 23.29 -29.68 38.25
N GLN A 568 21.98 -29.65 38.37
CA GLN A 568 21.10 -29.15 37.33
C GLN A 568 21.35 -27.66 37.06
N LYS A 569 21.51 -26.84 38.11
CA LYS A 569 21.80 -25.40 37.99
C LYS A 569 23.16 -25.14 37.31
N ALA A 570 24.18 -25.93 37.67
CA ALA A 570 25.50 -25.84 37.04
C ALA A 570 25.47 -26.26 35.56
N GLY A 571 24.72 -27.33 35.23
CA GLY A 571 24.51 -27.75 33.83
C GLY A 571 23.85 -26.67 32.99
N LYS A 572 22.82 -25.99 33.50
CA LYS A 572 22.15 -24.87 32.80
C LYS A 572 23.05 -23.67 32.55
N ARG A 573 23.94 -23.34 33.52
CA ARG A 573 24.93 -22.27 33.33
C ARG A 573 25.90 -22.58 32.21
N ARG A 574 26.38 -23.83 32.10
CA ARG A 574 27.25 -24.25 30.98
C ARG A 574 26.55 -24.20 29.64
N MET A 575 25.28 -24.64 29.55
CA MET A 575 24.51 -24.58 28.32
C MET A 575 24.26 -23.14 27.88
N LYS A 576 24.03 -22.22 28.82
CA LYS A 576 23.88 -20.80 28.51
C LYS A 576 25.13 -20.17 27.85
N GLN A 577 26.34 -20.71 28.19
CA GLN A 577 27.61 -20.22 27.63
C GLN A 577 27.89 -20.75 26.22
N VAL A 578 27.19 -21.77 25.76
CA VAL A 578 27.46 -22.47 24.49
C VAL A 578 26.25 -22.44 23.56
N GLY A 579 25.04 -22.21 24.07
CA GLY A 579 23.80 -22.26 23.25
C GLY A 579 23.40 -20.90 22.72
N ASN A 580 23.15 -20.83 21.43
CA ASN A 580 22.46 -19.69 20.80
C ASN A 580 20.98 -19.74 21.15
N VAL A 581 20.34 -18.56 21.26
CA VAL A 581 18.90 -18.46 21.52
C VAL A 581 18.17 -18.48 20.20
N GLU A 582 17.27 -19.44 20.03
CA GLU A 582 16.35 -19.46 18.90
C GLU A 582 15.21 -18.45 19.15
N ILE A 583 15.09 -17.46 18.27
CA ILE A 583 14.04 -16.44 18.31
C ILE A 583 13.08 -16.77 17.17
N PRO A 584 11.80 -17.08 17.45
CA PRO A 584 10.83 -17.39 16.39
C PRO A 584 10.47 -16.13 15.58
N GLN A 585 10.03 -16.32 14.34
CA GLN A 585 9.59 -15.24 13.43
C GLN A 585 8.52 -14.33 14.07
N SER A 586 7.56 -14.92 14.79
CA SER A 586 6.51 -14.17 15.48
C SER A 586 7.04 -13.14 16.49
N ALA A 587 8.26 -13.34 17.03
CA ALA A 587 8.88 -12.41 17.95
C ALA A 587 9.32 -11.10 17.27
N PHE A 588 9.70 -11.13 16.00
CA PHE A 588 10.07 -9.93 15.24
C PHE A 588 8.83 -9.07 14.89
N LEU A 589 7.68 -9.71 14.71
CA LEU A 589 6.40 -9.02 14.50
C LEU A 589 5.70 -8.61 15.81
N ALA A 590 6.22 -9.05 16.96
CA ALA A 590 5.66 -8.72 18.28
C ALA A 590 5.56 -7.22 18.55
N ILE A 591 6.42 -6.43 17.89
CA ILE A 591 6.44 -4.97 17.97
C ILE A 591 5.11 -4.37 17.52
N LEU A 592 4.49 -4.94 16.45
CA LEU A 592 3.19 -4.51 15.92
C LEU A 592 2.02 -4.81 16.86
N GLN A 593 2.20 -5.79 17.77
CA GLN A 593 1.15 -6.26 18.67
C GLN A 593 1.22 -5.64 20.08
N VAL A 594 2.15 -4.72 20.29
CA VAL A 594 2.26 -3.98 21.55
C VAL A 594 1.12 -2.98 21.62
N SER A 595 0.12 -3.28 22.44
CA SER A 595 -1.05 -2.40 22.63
C SER A 595 -0.79 -1.42 23.76
N ASP A 596 -1.03 -0.14 23.50
CA ASP A 596 -1.15 0.87 24.56
C ASP A 596 -2.42 0.55 25.38
N LYS A 597 -2.27 -0.06 26.54
CA LYS A 597 -3.35 -0.23 27.53
C LYS A 597 -3.40 0.98 28.43
#